data_39e354435af9c4ad0eae88130789d3e2
#
_entry.id   39e354435af9c4ad0eae88130789d3e2
#
_cell.length_a   1.000
_cell.length_b   1.000
_cell.length_c   1.000
_cell.angle_alpha   90.00
_cell.angle_beta   90.00
_cell.angle_gamma   90.00
#
_symmetry.space_group_name_H-M   'P 1'
#
loop_
_entity.id
_entity.type
_entity.pdbx_description
1 polymer ?
#
loop_
_entity_poly.entity_id
_entity_poly.type
_entity_poly.pdbx_seq_one_letter_code
_entity_poly.pdbx_strand_id
1 'polypeptide(L)'
;MRMFTQKVTLLLTLATLLIGPAGAGCVKKRASGDEKQGGQMQGMQGMPGMPGMKPGGETQAAQTREFVVPVERQQQIGVTYAKVKREPLRHTIRSVGLVVPDKARNWQFVSRVDGYVQKLNVTAPGEIVDKGAPLLSIYSPDLLTSEREFVELLRMRDEAKSKDARETPSRLINSAKQRLHLWNVTDEQIEELQKTRKPQENLTLLSPFRGVVQSVPAEQGKSVKVGDMLVEVADLSVVWVWAEFYENELPMLKIDQKIDITAKSYPGEKFEGTISLINPFLEEAKRTAKVRIDIPNPDFKLRPGMYVNAELAMDMGEGLTIPVSAVMPTGTRNVAFVNKGEGKLEPRIVQLGSKYGESYEVQNGLDDGEQVVASANFLIDAESKVQQALNEFEPSPSPNESPVKP
;
A
#
# COMPACT_ATOMS: atom_id res chain seq x y z
N MET A 1 -58.77 26.95 28.54
CA MET A 1 -58.29 28.12 29.32
C MET A 1 -56.90 28.44 28.81
N ARG A 2 -56.75 29.64 28.12
CA ARG A 2 -55.54 30.38 27.70
C ARG A 2 -54.47 29.62 26.92
N MET A 3 -54.40 29.66 25.57
CA MET A 3 -53.84 30.73 24.71
C MET A 3 -52.48 31.28 25.18
N PHE A 4 -51.43 30.93 24.42
CA PHE A 4 -50.30 31.85 24.18
C PHE A 4 -49.74 31.63 22.78
N THR A 5 -50.13 32.57 21.93
CA THR A 5 -49.54 32.85 20.62
C THR A 5 -48.32 33.71 20.80
N GLN A 6 -47.19 33.34 20.16
CA GLN A 6 -46.14 34.34 19.91
C GLN A 6 -45.64 34.20 18.47
N LYS A 7 -45.97 35.22 17.69
CA LYS A 7 -45.43 35.59 16.36
C LYS A 7 -43.99 36.06 16.56
N VAL A 8 -43.08 35.63 15.71
CA VAL A 8 -41.82 36.38 15.49
C VAL A 8 -41.61 36.51 13.97
N THR A 9 -41.42 37.70 13.63
CA THR A 9 -41.45 38.48 12.41
C THR A 9 -40.28 38.17 11.47
N LEU A 10 -40.63 38.12 10.22
CA LEU A 10 -39.80 38.17 9.00
C LEU A 10 -38.98 39.47 8.94
N LEU A 11 -37.66 39.38 8.71
CA LEU A 11 -36.84 40.51 8.30
C LEU A 11 -36.10 40.14 7.02
N LEU A 12 -36.67 40.65 5.92
CA LEU A 12 -36.08 40.71 4.58
C LEU A 12 -35.19 41.93 4.55
N THR A 13 -33.90 41.79 4.24
CA THR A 13 -33.05 42.90 3.80
C THR A 13 -32.53 42.65 2.40
N LEU A 14 -33.08 43.39 1.53
CA LEU A 14 -32.73 43.70 0.14
C LEU A 14 -31.45 44.58 0.17
N ALA A 15 -30.42 44.21 -0.55
CA ALA A 15 -29.32 45.10 -0.88
C ALA A 15 -29.05 45.04 -2.39
N THR A 16 -29.39 46.11 -3.01
CA THR A 16 -29.28 46.47 -4.42
C THR A 16 -27.85 46.65 -4.91
N LEU A 17 -27.58 46.02 -6.01
CA LEU A 17 -27.06 46.49 -7.30
C LEU A 17 -26.25 47.81 -7.33
N LEU A 18 -25.01 47.74 -7.75
CA LEU A 18 -24.31 48.82 -8.45
C LEU A 18 -23.46 48.24 -9.59
N ILE A 19 -23.93 48.54 -10.78
CA ILE A 19 -23.28 48.33 -12.09
C ILE A 19 -22.38 49.53 -12.33
N GLY A 20 -21.17 49.30 -12.80
CA GLY A 20 -20.30 50.29 -13.40
C GLY A 20 -19.35 49.67 -14.43
N PRO A 21 -19.18 50.31 -15.60
CA PRO A 21 -18.71 49.61 -16.79
C PRO A 21 -17.26 49.87 -17.18
N ALA A 22 -16.76 48.94 -17.99
CA ALA A 22 -15.83 49.12 -19.10
C ALA A 22 -14.42 49.71 -18.85
N GLY A 23 -13.44 48.89 -19.15
CA GLY A 23 -12.07 49.32 -19.49
C GLY A 23 -11.47 48.29 -20.42
N ALA A 24 -11.62 48.53 -21.73
CA ALA A 24 -10.94 47.78 -22.79
C ALA A 24 -9.45 48.20 -22.85
N GLY A 25 -8.56 47.23 -22.97
CA GLY A 25 -7.12 47.51 -23.11
C GLY A 25 -6.38 46.34 -23.73
N CYS A 26 -6.43 46.28 -25.05
CA CYS A 26 -5.45 45.89 -26.07
C CYS A 26 -4.41 44.77 -25.76
N VAL A 27 -4.58 43.74 -26.52
CA VAL A 27 -3.64 42.85 -27.19
C VAL A 27 -2.33 43.53 -27.61
N LYS A 28 -1.19 42.92 -27.29
CA LYS A 28 -0.02 42.94 -28.17
C LYS A 28 0.75 41.62 -28.10
N LYS A 29 0.54 40.86 -29.14
CA LYS A 29 1.39 39.80 -29.67
C LYS A 29 2.70 40.42 -30.14
N ARG A 30 3.87 39.89 -29.77
CA ARG A 30 5.08 40.07 -30.56
C ARG A 30 5.91 38.78 -30.54
N ALA A 31 6.15 38.36 -31.75
CA ALA A 31 6.99 37.23 -32.13
C ALA A 31 8.43 37.72 -32.33
N SER A 32 9.35 36.75 -32.23
CA SER A 32 10.62 36.54 -32.93
C SER A 32 11.62 37.73 -33.06
N GLY A 33 12.87 37.41 -32.79
CA GLY A 33 14.04 38.16 -33.24
C GLY A 33 15.32 37.59 -32.63
N ASP A 34 16.00 36.77 -33.41
CA ASP A 34 17.45 36.55 -33.34
C ASP A 34 18.20 37.86 -33.27
N GLU A 35 19.24 37.93 -32.48
CA GLU A 35 20.46 38.62 -32.91
C GLU A 35 21.65 38.27 -32.01
N LYS A 36 22.66 37.76 -32.68
CA LYS A 36 24.04 37.64 -32.25
C LYS A 36 24.63 39.04 -32.04
N GLN A 37 25.33 39.25 -30.95
CA GLN A 37 26.41 40.23 -30.92
C GLN A 37 27.59 39.72 -30.12
N GLY A 38 28.63 39.43 -30.84
CA GLY A 38 29.98 39.26 -30.47
C GLY A 38 30.59 40.56 -29.95
N GLY A 39 31.17 40.46 -28.79
CA GLY A 39 32.06 41.47 -28.21
C GLY A 39 33.47 40.93 -28.21
N GLN A 40 34.24 41.32 -29.21
CA GLN A 40 35.70 41.25 -29.20
C GLN A 40 36.26 42.18 -28.12
N MET A 41 37.07 41.64 -27.21
CA MET A 41 38.04 42.42 -26.46
C MET A 41 39.46 42.02 -26.89
N GLN A 42 40.11 43.03 -27.41
CA GLN A 42 41.47 43.08 -27.89
C GLN A 42 42.49 42.73 -26.81
N GLY A 43 43.59 42.22 -27.30
CA GLY A 43 44.76 41.70 -26.66
C GLY A 43 45.46 42.64 -25.68
N MET A 44 46.06 42.02 -24.72
CA MET A 44 47.20 42.56 -23.97
C MET A 44 48.40 41.66 -24.19
N GLN A 45 49.44 42.27 -24.74
CA GLN A 45 50.75 41.70 -25.05
C GLN A 45 51.52 41.35 -23.79
N GLY A 46 52.11 40.19 -23.78
CA GLY A 46 53.53 39.91 -23.44
C GLY A 46 54.01 40.14 -22.02
N MET A 47 54.19 38.98 -21.30
CA MET A 47 55.30 38.86 -20.35
C MET A 47 56.08 37.56 -20.64
N PRO A 48 57.41 37.60 -20.63
CA PRO A 48 58.23 36.45 -21.02
C PRO A 48 58.60 35.60 -19.81
N GLY A 49 58.54 34.30 -20.01
CA GLY A 49 59.47 33.35 -19.38
C GLY A 49 59.14 32.75 -18.03
N MET A 50 58.36 31.62 -18.06
CA MET A 50 58.55 30.55 -17.06
C MET A 50 58.71 29.23 -17.79
N PRO A 51 59.69 28.36 -17.34
CA PRO A 51 59.94 27.09 -18.01
C PRO A 51 58.81 26.10 -17.82
N GLY A 52 58.51 25.35 -18.86
CA GLY A 52 57.42 24.42 -18.98
C GLY A 52 57.35 23.38 -17.85
N MET A 53 56.22 23.41 -17.18
CA MET A 53 55.76 22.35 -16.33
C MET A 53 54.94 21.35 -17.20
N LYS A 54 55.53 20.20 -17.49
CA LYS A 54 54.83 19.10 -18.16
C LYS A 54 53.66 18.67 -17.29
N PRO A 55 52.47 18.43 -17.87
CA PRO A 55 51.40 17.78 -17.16
C PRO A 55 51.68 16.27 -17.11
N GLY A 56 52.46 15.88 -16.14
CA GLY A 56 52.60 14.47 -15.74
C GLY A 56 51.59 14.17 -14.66
N GLY A 57 50.35 13.94 -15.07
CA GLY A 57 49.31 13.39 -14.22
C GLY A 57 49.33 11.87 -14.30
N GLU A 58 50.32 11.25 -13.74
CA GLU A 58 50.21 9.85 -13.31
C GLU A 58 49.26 9.81 -12.11
N THR A 59 48.10 9.25 -12.36
CA THR A 59 47.19 8.81 -11.31
C THR A 59 47.92 7.76 -10.48
N GLN A 60 48.62 8.20 -9.41
CA GLN A 60 49.10 7.29 -8.42
C GLN A 60 47.90 6.54 -7.87
N ALA A 61 47.69 5.30 -8.32
CA ALA A 61 46.94 4.31 -7.61
C ALA A 61 47.46 4.35 -6.17
N ALA A 62 46.58 4.77 -5.23
CA ALA A 62 46.90 4.77 -3.82
C ALA A 62 47.33 3.34 -3.44
N GLN A 63 48.61 3.13 -3.29
CA GLN A 63 49.16 1.86 -2.80
C GLN A 63 48.57 1.69 -1.40
N THR A 64 47.68 0.76 -1.27
CA THR A 64 47.12 0.28 0.00
C THR A 64 48.29 -0.37 0.75
N ARG A 65 48.94 0.41 1.64
CA ARG A 65 50.02 -0.12 2.47
C ARG A 65 49.42 -0.96 3.58
N GLU A 66 49.75 -2.24 3.60
CA GLU A 66 49.52 -3.11 4.75
C GLU A 66 50.19 -2.50 6.00
N PHE A 67 49.52 -2.61 7.13
CA PHE A 67 50.08 -2.22 8.42
C PHE A 67 49.88 -3.36 9.43
N VAL A 68 50.75 -3.40 10.44
CA VAL A 68 50.75 -4.48 11.43
C VAL A 68 50.21 -3.96 12.75
N VAL A 69 49.15 -4.56 13.24
CA VAL A 69 48.66 -4.38 14.61
C VAL A 69 48.91 -5.67 15.36
N PRO A 70 49.81 -5.70 16.37
CA PRO A 70 50.11 -6.92 17.13
C PRO A 70 48.82 -7.57 17.67
N VAL A 71 48.77 -8.90 17.69
CA VAL A 71 47.56 -9.66 18.07
C VAL A 71 47.14 -9.32 19.51
N GLU A 72 48.09 -9.12 20.41
CA GLU A 72 47.81 -8.69 21.79
C GLU A 72 47.11 -7.34 21.83
N ARG A 73 47.51 -6.41 20.95
CA ARG A 73 46.86 -5.10 20.84
C ARG A 73 45.45 -5.20 20.27
N GLN A 74 45.28 -6.06 19.24
CA GLN A 74 43.95 -6.33 18.67
C GLN A 74 42.98 -6.90 19.73
N GLN A 75 43.46 -7.79 20.58
CA GLN A 75 42.68 -8.34 21.69
C GLN A 75 42.30 -7.27 22.73
N GLN A 76 43.25 -6.40 23.09
CA GLN A 76 43.03 -5.31 24.03
C GLN A 76 41.95 -4.32 23.56
N ILE A 77 41.91 -4.02 22.26
CA ILE A 77 40.93 -3.09 21.69
C ILE A 77 39.64 -3.80 21.25
N GLY A 78 39.53 -5.12 21.45
CA GLY A 78 38.30 -5.88 21.19
C GLY A 78 37.99 -6.07 19.69
N VAL A 79 39.03 -6.32 18.88
CA VAL A 79 38.86 -6.62 17.45
C VAL A 79 38.13 -7.93 17.26
N THR A 80 37.06 -7.91 16.51
CA THR A 80 36.35 -9.12 16.03
C THR A 80 36.43 -9.18 14.51
N TYR A 81 36.39 -10.37 13.98
CA TYR A 81 36.42 -10.61 12.54
C TYR A 81 35.13 -11.19 12.05
N ALA A 82 34.67 -10.76 10.87
CA ALA A 82 33.59 -11.37 10.12
C ALA A 82 34.13 -11.92 8.79
N LYS A 83 33.53 -12.99 8.34
CA LYS A 83 33.87 -13.59 7.05
C LYS A 83 32.98 -12.99 5.97
N VAL A 84 33.58 -12.58 4.86
CA VAL A 84 32.85 -12.25 3.64
C VAL A 84 32.19 -13.52 3.13
N LYS A 85 30.87 -13.50 2.97
CA LYS A 85 30.10 -14.67 2.58
C LYS A 85 29.14 -14.31 1.46
N ARG A 86 28.90 -15.29 0.62
CA ARG A 86 27.80 -15.20 -0.36
C ARG A 86 26.50 -15.64 0.31
N GLU A 87 25.55 -14.74 0.42
CA GLU A 87 24.26 -14.96 1.08
C GLU A 87 23.10 -14.49 0.18
N PRO A 88 21.90 -15.08 0.32
CA PRO A 88 20.74 -14.60 -0.38
C PRO A 88 20.36 -13.19 0.10
N LEU A 89 20.27 -12.25 -0.84
CA LEU A 89 19.93 -10.87 -0.58
C LEU A 89 18.40 -10.76 -0.52
N ARG A 90 17.86 -10.46 0.66
CA ARG A 90 16.41 -10.29 0.86
C ARG A 90 16.09 -8.84 1.18
N HIS A 91 15.37 -8.19 0.28
CA HIS A 91 14.82 -6.87 0.53
C HIS A 91 13.41 -7.00 1.08
N THR A 92 13.14 -6.38 2.22
CA THR A 92 11.80 -6.39 2.83
C THR A 92 11.25 -4.98 2.87
N ILE A 93 10.19 -4.76 2.13
CA ILE A 93 9.42 -3.52 2.16
C ILE A 93 8.31 -3.69 3.20
N ARG A 94 8.12 -2.68 4.05
CA ARG A 94 7.11 -2.67 5.09
C ARG A 94 6.23 -1.46 4.97
N SER A 95 4.93 -1.68 5.03
CA SER A 95 3.93 -0.62 5.00
C SER A 95 2.84 -0.86 6.02
N VAL A 96 2.14 0.19 6.40
CA VAL A 96 0.94 0.11 7.22
C VAL A 96 -0.27 0.22 6.33
N GLY A 97 -1.24 -0.66 6.54
CA GLY A 97 -2.49 -0.67 5.80
C GLY A 97 -3.72 -0.61 6.71
N LEU A 98 -4.83 -0.17 6.14
CA LEU A 98 -6.14 -0.15 6.77
C LEU A 98 -7.03 -1.21 6.13
N VAL A 99 -7.61 -2.08 6.96
CA VAL A 99 -8.60 -3.06 6.52
C VAL A 99 -9.91 -2.35 6.22
N VAL A 100 -10.46 -2.61 5.03
CA VAL A 100 -11.78 -2.10 4.61
C VAL A 100 -12.60 -3.23 4.00
N PRO A 101 -13.94 -3.14 4.00
CA PRO A 101 -14.77 -4.13 3.33
C PRO A 101 -14.60 -4.01 1.80
N ASP A 102 -14.76 -5.12 1.11
CA ASP A 102 -14.91 -5.13 -0.34
C ASP A 102 -16.23 -4.47 -0.71
N LYS A 103 -16.17 -3.34 -1.40
CA LYS A 103 -17.37 -2.59 -1.81
C LYS A 103 -18.28 -3.38 -2.75
N ALA A 104 -17.73 -4.30 -3.54
CA ALA A 104 -18.52 -5.15 -4.43
C ALA A 104 -19.28 -6.26 -3.67
N ARG A 105 -18.87 -6.54 -2.43
CA ARG A 105 -19.47 -7.54 -1.54
C ARG A 105 -20.30 -6.92 -0.41
N ASN A 106 -20.59 -5.63 -0.50
CA ASN A 106 -21.49 -4.93 0.41
C ASN A 106 -22.87 -4.80 -0.25
N TRP A 107 -23.90 -5.35 0.41
CA TRP A 107 -25.25 -5.39 -0.12
C TRP A 107 -26.19 -4.56 0.74
N GLN A 108 -26.81 -3.57 0.10
CA GLN A 108 -27.85 -2.75 0.72
C GLN A 108 -29.23 -3.27 0.31
N PHE A 109 -29.97 -3.75 1.27
CA PHE A 109 -31.36 -4.14 1.07
C PHE A 109 -32.24 -2.89 1.17
N VAL A 110 -32.76 -2.46 0.04
CA VAL A 110 -33.69 -1.34 -0.05
C VAL A 110 -35.09 -1.87 -0.30
N SER A 111 -36.12 -1.20 0.26
CA SER A 111 -37.49 -1.55 -0.03
C SER A 111 -37.81 -1.27 -1.49
N ARG A 112 -38.46 -2.23 -2.15
CA ARG A 112 -38.94 -2.11 -3.52
C ARG A 112 -40.45 -2.00 -3.61
N VAL A 113 -41.10 -2.04 -2.44
CA VAL A 113 -42.54 -1.91 -2.27
C VAL A 113 -42.83 -0.99 -1.10
N ASP A 114 -43.95 -0.31 -1.14
CA ASP A 114 -44.46 0.42 0.01
C ASP A 114 -45.11 -0.57 0.98
N GLY A 115 -44.93 -0.34 2.28
CA GLY A 115 -45.47 -1.26 3.27
C GLY A 115 -45.07 -0.94 4.71
N TYR A 116 -45.13 -1.94 5.56
CA TYR A 116 -44.80 -1.85 6.99
C TYR A 116 -43.88 -2.99 7.40
N VAL A 117 -42.87 -2.69 8.19
CA VAL A 117 -42.00 -3.73 8.77
C VAL A 117 -42.78 -4.52 9.83
N GLN A 118 -43.08 -5.77 9.53
CA GLN A 118 -43.84 -6.63 10.47
C GLN A 118 -42.88 -7.24 11.52
N LYS A 119 -41.73 -7.73 11.07
CA LYS A 119 -40.78 -8.39 11.96
C LYS A 119 -39.35 -8.08 11.52
N LEU A 120 -38.49 -7.78 12.49
CA LEU A 120 -37.06 -7.76 12.34
C LEU A 120 -36.48 -9.06 12.89
N ASN A 121 -35.72 -9.80 12.07
CA ASN A 121 -35.02 -10.99 12.51
C ASN A 121 -33.56 -10.66 12.84
N VAL A 122 -33.02 -9.58 12.27
CA VAL A 122 -31.72 -8.99 12.58
C VAL A 122 -31.95 -7.64 13.24
N THR A 123 -31.38 -7.45 14.42
CA THR A 123 -31.69 -6.30 15.26
C THR A 123 -30.52 -5.37 15.50
N ALA A 124 -29.29 -5.88 15.33
CA ALA A 124 -28.10 -5.11 15.66
C ALA A 124 -26.98 -5.24 14.62
N PRO A 125 -26.19 -4.18 14.40
CA PRO A 125 -24.93 -4.28 13.69
C PRO A 125 -23.98 -5.28 14.37
N GLY A 126 -23.26 -6.06 13.55
CA GLY A 126 -22.33 -7.08 14.01
C GLY A 126 -22.92 -8.50 14.09
N GLU A 127 -24.23 -8.66 13.90
CA GLU A 127 -24.83 -9.99 13.79
C GLU A 127 -24.35 -10.70 12.52
N ILE A 128 -24.06 -12.01 12.63
CA ILE A 128 -23.67 -12.85 11.50
C ILE A 128 -24.93 -13.49 10.96
N VAL A 129 -25.15 -13.36 9.66
CA VAL A 129 -26.26 -13.97 8.95
C VAL A 129 -25.75 -14.98 7.93
N ASP A 130 -26.38 -16.14 7.87
CA ASP A 130 -26.06 -17.16 6.88
C ASP A 130 -26.83 -16.93 5.58
N LYS A 131 -26.39 -17.57 4.49
CA LYS A 131 -27.12 -17.56 3.22
C LYS A 131 -28.51 -18.15 3.41
N GLY A 132 -29.54 -17.43 2.94
CA GLY A 132 -30.94 -17.82 3.09
C GLY A 132 -31.55 -17.48 4.45
N ALA A 133 -30.81 -16.92 5.39
CA ALA A 133 -31.35 -16.49 6.68
C ALA A 133 -32.33 -15.29 6.47
N PRO A 134 -33.46 -15.29 7.19
CA PRO A 134 -34.42 -14.18 7.13
C PRO A 134 -33.84 -12.94 7.81
N LEU A 135 -33.86 -11.79 7.10
CA LEU A 135 -33.42 -10.51 7.62
C LEU A 135 -34.57 -9.76 8.29
N LEU A 136 -35.64 -9.58 7.57
CA LEU A 136 -36.87 -8.93 8.05
C LEU A 136 -38.06 -9.36 7.18
N SER A 137 -39.27 -9.07 7.64
CA SER A 137 -40.50 -9.25 6.86
C SER A 137 -41.26 -7.93 6.74
N ILE A 138 -41.81 -7.69 5.55
CA ILE A 138 -42.57 -6.49 5.19
C ILE A 138 -43.98 -6.93 4.80
N TYR A 139 -45.00 -6.30 5.38
CA TYR A 139 -46.35 -6.36 4.90
C TYR A 139 -46.54 -5.29 3.81
N SER A 140 -46.98 -5.69 2.61
CA SER A 140 -47.29 -4.78 1.52
C SER A 140 -48.63 -5.12 0.87
N PRO A 141 -49.60 -4.19 0.87
CA PRO A 141 -50.87 -4.40 0.20
C PRO A 141 -50.74 -4.64 -1.31
N ASP A 142 -49.77 -3.96 -1.95
CA ASP A 142 -49.56 -4.06 -3.40
C ASP A 142 -48.97 -5.43 -3.76
N LEU A 143 -48.04 -5.94 -2.94
CA LEU A 143 -47.51 -7.28 -3.10
C LEU A 143 -48.58 -8.33 -2.95
N LEU A 144 -49.37 -8.26 -1.90
CA LEU A 144 -50.49 -9.19 -1.64
C LEU A 144 -51.49 -9.22 -2.79
N THR A 145 -51.81 -8.05 -3.35
CA THR A 145 -52.67 -7.94 -4.51
C THR A 145 -52.11 -8.62 -5.74
N SER A 146 -50.80 -8.41 -5.98
CA SER A 146 -50.07 -9.03 -7.12
C SER A 146 -49.92 -10.54 -6.96
N GLU A 147 -49.71 -11.03 -5.75
CA GLU A 147 -49.69 -12.48 -5.49
C GLU A 147 -51.06 -13.13 -5.70
N ARG A 148 -52.14 -12.46 -5.28
CA ARG A 148 -53.51 -12.93 -5.56
C ARG A 148 -53.79 -12.98 -7.05
N GLU A 149 -53.42 -11.93 -7.79
CA GLU A 149 -53.52 -11.90 -9.25
C GLU A 149 -52.74 -13.07 -9.88
N PHE A 150 -51.52 -13.30 -9.45
CA PHE A 150 -50.70 -14.38 -9.95
C PHE A 150 -51.34 -15.76 -9.71
N VAL A 151 -51.88 -16.02 -8.52
CA VAL A 151 -52.56 -17.26 -8.19
C VAL A 151 -53.81 -17.45 -9.05
N GLU A 152 -54.58 -16.38 -9.30
CA GLU A 152 -55.76 -16.46 -10.14
C GLU A 152 -55.43 -16.75 -11.62
N LEU A 153 -54.32 -16.16 -12.14
CA LEU A 153 -53.84 -16.49 -13.48
C LEU A 153 -53.39 -17.93 -13.60
N LEU A 154 -52.78 -18.50 -12.54
CA LEU A 154 -52.42 -19.92 -12.51
C LEU A 154 -53.66 -20.80 -12.52
N ARG A 155 -54.73 -20.41 -11.81
CA ARG A 155 -55.99 -21.13 -11.79
C ARG A 155 -56.68 -21.08 -13.16
N MET A 156 -56.75 -19.93 -13.82
CA MET A 156 -57.29 -19.77 -15.16
C MET A 156 -56.53 -20.64 -16.18
N ARG A 157 -55.19 -20.75 -16.09
CA ARG A 157 -54.38 -21.62 -16.95
C ARG A 157 -54.72 -23.10 -16.73
N ASP A 158 -54.87 -23.51 -15.47
CA ASP A 158 -55.11 -24.91 -15.11
C ASP A 158 -56.54 -25.37 -15.48
N GLU A 159 -57.52 -24.47 -15.43
CA GLU A 159 -58.89 -24.72 -15.84
C GLU A 159 -59.12 -24.66 -17.37
N ALA A 160 -58.16 -24.10 -18.12
CA ALA A 160 -58.28 -23.96 -19.58
C ALA A 160 -58.25 -25.31 -20.30
N LYS A 161 -59.35 -25.61 -21.04
CA LYS A 161 -59.54 -26.91 -21.70
C LYS A 161 -58.81 -27.07 -23.02
N SER A 162 -58.40 -25.99 -23.69
CA SER A 162 -57.68 -26.01 -24.95
C SER A 162 -56.27 -25.40 -24.84
N LYS A 163 -55.39 -25.74 -25.78
CA LYS A 163 -54.00 -25.24 -25.82
C LYS A 163 -53.99 -23.72 -26.05
N ASP A 164 -54.85 -23.25 -26.96
CA ASP A 164 -54.93 -21.82 -27.28
C ASP A 164 -55.50 -21.01 -26.11
N ALA A 165 -56.46 -21.58 -25.34
CA ALA A 165 -56.96 -20.95 -24.13
C ALA A 165 -55.95 -20.81 -22.99
N ARG A 166 -54.89 -21.64 -22.97
CA ARG A 166 -53.78 -21.59 -22.02
C ARG A 166 -52.71 -20.55 -22.36
N GLU A 167 -52.63 -20.15 -23.62
CA GLU A 167 -51.51 -19.29 -24.09
C GLU A 167 -51.55 -17.89 -23.45
N THR A 168 -52.75 -17.26 -23.41
CA THR A 168 -52.90 -15.92 -22.84
C THR A 168 -52.62 -15.89 -21.33
N PRO A 169 -53.20 -16.79 -20.48
CA PRO A 169 -52.84 -16.88 -19.08
C PRO A 169 -51.35 -17.14 -18.88
N SER A 170 -50.70 -17.99 -19.70
CA SER A 170 -49.27 -18.30 -19.57
C SER A 170 -48.41 -17.07 -19.81
N ARG A 171 -48.74 -16.23 -20.77
CA ARG A 171 -48.00 -14.97 -21.00
C ARG A 171 -48.15 -14.00 -19.82
N LEU A 172 -49.38 -13.86 -19.29
CA LEU A 172 -49.67 -13.02 -18.14
C LEU A 172 -48.96 -13.53 -16.87
N ILE A 173 -48.91 -14.85 -16.65
CA ILE A 173 -48.13 -15.48 -15.56
C ILE A 173 -46.67 -15.08 -15.63
N ASN A 174 -46.03 -15.14 -16.82
CA ASN A 174 -44.66 -14.73 -16.97
C ASN A 174 -44.43 -13.25 -16.64
N SER A 175 -45.33 -12.37 -17.05
CA SER A 175 -45.26 -10.94 -16.72
C SER A 175 -45.46 -10.70 -15.23
N ALA A 176 -46.40 -11.39 -14.58
CA ALA A 176 -46.62 -11.30 -13.15
C ALA A 176 -45.40 -11.85 -12.36
N LYS A 177 -44.79 -12.98 -12.82
CA LYS A 177 -43.55 -13.50 -12.24
C LYS A 177 -42.42 -12.47 -12.31
N GLN A 178 -42.22 -11.82 -13.47
CA GLN A 178 -41.21 -10.78 -13.61
C GLN A 178 -41.44 -9.61 -12.66
N ARG A 179 -42.72 -9.17 -12.47
CA ARG A 179 -43.06 -8.12 -11.52
C ARG A 179 -42.71 -8.51 -10.08
N LEU A 180 -42.99 -9.75 -9.64
CA LEU A 180 -42.64 -10.25 -8.32
C LEU A 180 -41.10 -10.27 -8.13
N HIS A 181 -40.35 -10.67 -9.14
CA HIS A 181 -38.87 -10.60 -9.10
C HIS A 181 -38.33 -9.17 -8.94
N LEU A 182 -38.97 -8.18 -9.62
CA LEU A 182 -38.57 -6.78 -9.45
C LEU A 182 -38.77 -6.30 -7.99
N TRP A 183 -39.66 -6.94 -7.23
CA TRP A 183 -39.90 -6.66 -5.83
C TRP A 183 -39.08 -7.52 -4.85
N ASN A 184 -38.03 -8.19 -5.33
CA ASN A 184 -37.17 -9.07 -4.55
C ASN A 184 -37.85 -10.35 -4.01
N VAL A 185 -38.95 -10.80 -4.59
CA VAL A 185 -39.49 -12.13 -4.33
C VAL A 185 -38.57 -13.14 -5.01
N THR A 186 -38.00 -14.10 -4.28
CA THR A 186 -37.07 -15.09 -4.82
C THR A 186 -37.80 -16.15 -5.67
N ASP A 187 -37.00 -16.86 -6.52
CA ASP A 187 -37.56 -17.96 -7.31
C ASP A 187 -38.22 -19.04 -6.44
N GLU A 188 -37.58 -19.36 -5.31
CA GLU A 188 -38.10 -20.34 -4.36
C GLU A 188 -39.43 -19.92 -3.75
N GLN A 189 -39.60 -18.65 -3.39
CA GLN A 189 -40.86 -18.09 -2.88
C GLN A 189 -41.92 -18.11 -3.94
N ILE A 190 -41.62 -17.79 -5.19
CA ILE A 190 -42.56 -17.87 -6.30
C ILE A 190 -42.96 -19.32 -6.58
N GLU A 191 -42.05 -20.27 -6.55
CA GLU A 191 -42.36 -21.68 -6.70
C GLU A 191 -43.23 -22.21 -5.56
N GLU A 192 -42.98 -21.78 -4.33
CA GLU A 192 -43.80 -22.09 -3.19
C GLU A 192 -45.22 -21.55 -3.37
N LEU A 193 -45.38 -20.28 -3.82
CA LEU A 193 -46.64 -19.67 -4.15
C LEU A 193 -47.39 -20.45 -5.28
N GLN A 194 -46.65 -20.92 -6.29
CA GLN A 194 -47.22 -21.74 -7.37
C GLN A 194 -47.75 -23.09 -6.87
N LYS A 195 -47.05 -23.73 -5.92
CA LYS A 195 -47.43 -25.02 -5.34
C LYS A 195 -48.55 -24.90 -4.35
N THR A 196 -48.44 -23.95 -3.42
CA THR A 196 -49.41 -23.80 -2.31
C THR A 196 -50.70 -23.08 -2.72
N ARG A 197 -50.64 -22.22 -3.77
CA ARG A 197 -51.74 -21.35 -4.21
C ARG A 197 -52.25 -20.42 -3.10
N LYS A 198 -51.42 -20.16 -2.09
CA LYS A 198 -51.78 -19.29 -0.96
C LYS A 198 -50.90 -18.05 -0.99
N PRO A 199 -51.44 -16.87 -1.28
CA PRO A 199 -50.71 -15.61 -1.18
C PRO A 199 -50.18 -15.42 0.23
N GLN A 200 -48.97 -14.91 0.35
CA GLN A 200 -48.33 -14.62 1.63
C GLN A 200 -48.61 -13.14 1.97
N GLU A 201 -48.99 -12.86 3.20
CA GLU A 201 -49.26 -11.48 3.64
C GLU A 201 -47.96 -10.68 3.80
N ASN A 202 -46.83 -11.37 4.05
CA ASN A 202 -45.57 -10.77 4.36
C ASN A 202 -44.49 -11.24 3.40
N LEU A 203 -43.77 -10.32 2.81
CA LEU A 203 -42.55 -10.58 2.07
C LEU A 203 -41.38 -10.72 3.06
N THR A 204 -40.77 -11.88 3.11
CA THR A 204 -39.56 -12.10 3.90
C THR A 204 -38.33 -11.87 3.01
N LEU A 205 -37.48 -10.91 3.37
CA LEU A 205 -36.21 -10.67 2.71
C LEU A 205 -35.17 -11.62 3.29
N LEU A 206 -34.51 -12.37 2.42
CA LEU A 206 -33.50 -13.36 2.77
C LEU A 206 -32.10 -12.88 2.39
N SER A 207 -31.09 -13.23 3.16
CA SER A 207 -29.70 -12.94 2.81
C SER A 207 -29.23 -13.84 1.65
N PRO A 208 -28.67 -13.30 0.55
CA PRO A 208 -28.17 -14.09 -0.57
C PRO A 208 -26.82 -14.76 -0.30
N PHE A 209 -26.12 -14.36 0.76
CA PHE A 209 -24.81 -14.85 1.14
C PHE A 209 -24.63 -14.85 2.67
N ARG A 210 -23.57 -15.48 3.15
CA ARG A 210 -23.15 -15.37 4.55
C ARG A 210 -22.39 -14.07 4.74
N GLY A 211 -22.81 -13.24 5.70
CA GLY A 211 -22.20 -11.93 5.93
C GLY A 211 -22.43 -11.42 7.35
N VAL A 212 -21.93 -10.22 7.57
CA VAL A 212 -22.08 -9.47 8.83
C VAL A 212 -23.00 -8.28 8.59
N VAL A 213 -24.00 -8.10 9.43
CA VAL A 213 -24.89 -6.95 9.40
C VAL A 213 -24.12 -5.70 9.74
N GLN A 214 -24.12 -4.72 8.85
CA GLN A 214 -23.40 -3.46 9.00
C GLN A 214 -24.29 -2.37 9.61
N SER A 215 -25.53 -2.29 9.16
CA SER A 215 -26.53 -1.37 9.70
C SER A 215 -27.95 -1.90 9.53
N VAL A 216 -28.84 -1.51 10.44
CA VAL A 216 -30.29 -1.85 10.43
C VAL A 216 -31.10 -0.57 10.65
N PRO A 217 -31.30 0.24 9.60
CA PRO A 217 -32.13 1.45 9.70
C PRO A 217 -33.63 1.15 9.86
N ALA A 218 -34.07 -0.04 9.43
CA ALA A 218 -35.45 -0.47 9.56
C ALA A 218 -35.87 -0.63 11.03
N GLU A 219 -37.08 -0.21 11.38
CA GLU A 219 -37.66 -0.39 12.71
C GLU A 219 -38.97 -1.14 12.61
N GLN A 220 -39.18 -2.09 13.50
CA GLN A 220 -40.43 -2.88 13.54
C GLN A 220 -41.63 -1.99 13.77
N GLY A 221 -42.70 -2.20 12.99
CA GLY A 221 -43.93 -1.44 13.04
C GLY A 221 -43.92 -0.11 12.27
N LYS A 222 -42.76 0.32 11.76
CA LYS A 222 -42.69 1.54 10.92
C LYS A 222 -43.08 1.27 9.48
N SER A 223 -43.61 2.30 8.83
CA SER A 223 -43.86 2.29 7.39
C SER A 223 -42.56 2.47 6.65
N VAL A 224 -42.42 1.80 5.52
CA VAL A 224 -41.29 1.90 4.59
C VAL A 224 -41.80 2.24 3.20
N LYS A 225 -41.06 3.02 2.46
CA LYS A 225 -41.33 3.44 1.08
C LYS A 225 -40.31 2.83 0.13
N VAL A 226 -40.65 2.78 -1.14
CA VAL A 226 -39.74 2.39 -2.18
C VAL A 226 -38.47 3.25 -2.13
N GLY A 227 -37.28 2.61 -2.02
CA GLY A 227 -36.00 3.26 -1.90
C GLY A 227 -35.46 3.41 -0.48
N ASP A 228 -36.27 3.18 0.55
CA ASP A 228 -35.78 3.21 1.94
C ASP A 228 -34.81 2.05 2.19
N MET A 229 -33.65 2.35 2.78
CA MET A 229 -32.68 1.36 3.20
C MET A 229 -33.18 0.61 4.43
N LEU A 230 -33.18 -0.71 4.36
CA LEU A 230 -33.72 -1.58 5.41
C LEU A 230 -32.63 -2.23 6.24
N VAL A 231 -31.70 -2.88 5.58
CA VAL A 231 -30.55 -3.58 6.19
C VAL A 231 -29.37 -3.50 5.25
N GLU A 232 -28.19 -3.37 5.79
CA GLU A 232 -26.94 -3.46 5.06
C GLU A 232 -26.12 -4.64 5.58
N VAL A 233 -25.70 -5.53 4.67
CA VAL A 233 -24.95 -6.75 4.98
C VAL A 233 -23.67 -6.76 4.16
N ALA A 234 -22.53 -6.94 4.81
CA ALA A 234 -21.23 -7.07 4.18
C ALA A 234 -20.74 -8.51 4.22
N ASP A 235 -20.32 -9.04 3.08
CA ASP A 235 -19.56 -10.29 3.02
C ASP A 235 -18.09 -9.97 3.33
N LEU A 236 -17.64 -10.36 4.52
CA LEU A 236 -16.27 -10.16 4.99
C LEU A 236 -15.37 -11.38 4.75
N SER A 237 -15.80 -12.36 3.95
CA SER A 237 -14.97 -13.54 3.61
C SER A 237 -13.71 -13.19 2.83
N VAL A 238 -13.73 -12.05 2.15
CA VAL A 238 -12.56 -11.37 1.58
C VAL A 238 -12.62 -9.91 2.01
N VAL A 239 -11.50 -9.40 2.48
CA VAL A 239 -11.35 -8.00 2.85
C VAL A 239 -10.24 -7.34 2.04
N TRP A 240 -10.33 -6.05 1.86
CA TRP A 240 -9.28 -5.26 1.25
C TRP A 240 -8.42 -4.62 2.31
N VAL A 241 -7.12 -4.55 2.05
CA VAL A 241 -6.20 -3.69 2.78
C VAL A 241 -5.69 -2.61 1.85
N TRP A 242 -5.89 -1.35 2.22
CA TRP A 242 -5.23 -0.23 1.59
C TRP A 242 -3.94 0.08 2.33
N ALA A 243 -2.81 -0.31 1.74
CA ALA A 243 -1.48 -0.02 2.26
C ALA A 243 -0.83 1.13 1.48
N GLU A 244 -0.05 1.99 2.16
CA GLU A 244 0.60 3.16 1.57
C GLU A 244 2.08 2.88 1.38
N PHE A 245 2.55 2.81 0.12
CA PHE A 245 3.95 2.59 -0.24
C PHE A 245 4.57 3.87 -0.79
N TYR A 246 5.86 4.08 -0.52
CA TYR A 246 6.58 5.23 -1.04
C TYR A 246 6.84 5.12 -2.54
N GLU A 247 7.00 6.28 -3.21
CA GLU A 247 7.24 6.40 -4.65
C GLU A 247 8.43 5.56 -5.14
N ASN A 248 9.53 5.53 -4.37
CA ASN A 248 10.72 4.75 -4.69
C ASN A 248 10.55 3.23 -4.56
N GLU A 249 9.50 2.77 -3.86
CA GLU A 249 9.18 1.35 -3.68
C GLU A 249 8.26 0.82 -4.77
N LEU A 250 7.48 1.70 -5.43
CA LEU A 250 6.48 1.31 -6.43
C LEU A 250 7.03 0.48 -7.59
N PRO A 251 8.23 0.77 -8.14
CA PRO A 251 8.78 -0.05 -9.24
C PRO A 251 9.01 -1.52 -8.87
N MET A 252 9.10 -1.82 -7.56
CA MET A 252 9.31 -3.16 -7.04
C MET A 252 8.00 -3.93 -6.83
N LEU A 253 6.85 -3.25 -6.84
CA LEU A 253 5.54 -3.85 -6.64
C LEU A 253 4.94 -4.32 -7.96
N LYS A 254 4.33 -5.50 -7.95
CA LYS A 254 3.65 -6.07 -9.12
C LYS A 254 2.26 -6.54 -8.73
N ILE A 255 1.32 -6.43 -9.68
CA ILE A 255 -0.01 -7.04 -9.52
C ILE A 255 0.18 -8.56 -9.44
N ASP A 256 -0.69 -9.23 -8.70
CA ASP A 256 -0.68 -10.67 -8.38
C ASP A 256 0.48 -11.12 -7.48
N GLN A 257 1.29 -10.20 -6.95
CA GLN A 257 2.33 -10.51 -6.00
C GLN A 257 1.76 -10.80 -4.62
N LYS A 258 2.26 -11.87 -3.97
CA LYS A 258 1.90 -12.24 -2.60
C LYS A 258 2.59 -11.34 -1.60
N ILE A 259 1.88 -11.01 -0.53
CA ILE A 259 2.36 -10.14 0.53
C ILE A 259 1.86 -10.66 1.89
N ASP A 260 2.73 -10.69 2.88
CA ASP A 260 2.40 -11.10 4.23
C ASP A 260 1.76 -9.94 4.99
N ILE A 261 0.63 -10.22 5.61
CA ILE A 261 -0.09 -9.26 6.45
C ILE A 261 -0.08 -9.74 7.89
N THR A 262 0.28 -8.85 8.80
CA THR A 262 0.26 -9.10 10.24
C THR A 262 -0.60 -8.07 10.96
N ALA A 263 -1.41 -8.52 11.89
CA ALA A 263 -2.28 -7.68 12.70
C ALA A 263 -1.86 -7.73 14.18
N LYS A 264 -1.79 -6.57 14.84
CA LYS A 264 -1.47 -6.52 16.28
C LYS A 264 -2.48 -7.28 17.15
N SER A 265 -3.72 -7.39 16.69
CA SER A 265 -4.79 -8.11 17.39
C SER A 265 -4.61 -9.64 17.37
N TYR A 266 -3.77 -10.16 16.47
CA TYR A 266 -3.48 -11.58 16.30
C TYR A 266 -1.97 -11.81 16.23
N PRO A 267 -1.26 -11.71 17.39
CA PRO A 267 0.19 -11.86 17.42
C PRO A 267 0.61 -13.26 16.96
N GLY A 268 1.55 -13.32 16.02
CA GLY A 268 2.07 -14.59 15.48
C GLY A 268 1.26 -15.19 14.34
N GLU A 269 0.06 -14.66 14.02
CA GLU A 269 -0.66 -15.07 12.82
C GLU A 269 -0.25 -14.22 11.61
N LYS A 270 -0.03 -14.88 10.48
CA LYS A 270 0.21 -14.25 9.18
C LYS A 270 -0.96 -14.53 8.27
N PHE A 271 -1.45 -13.49 7.64
CA PHE A 271 -2.47 -13.56 6.61
C PHE A 271 -1.80 -13.31 5.27
N GLU A 272 -1.96 -14.22 4.34
CA GLU A 272 -1.43 -14.05 2.98
C GLU A 272 -2.43 -13.23 2.15
N GLY A 273 -1.97 -12.11 1.61
CA GLY A 273 -2.73 -11.28 0.69
C GLY A 273 -2.10 -11.25 -0.69
N THR A 274 -2.87 -10.76 -1.67
CA THR A 274 -2.42 -10.58 -3.05
C THR A 274 -2.63 -9.14 -3.48
N ILE A 275 -1.62 -8.51 -4.07
CA ILE A 275 -1.71 -7.16 -4.61
C ILE A 275 -2.64 -7.20 -5.82
N SER A 276 -3.79 -6.54 -5.74
CA SER A 276 -4.81 -6.52 -6.79
C SER A 276 -4.86 -5.20 -7.56
N LEU A 277 -4.40 -4.11 -6.97
CA LEU A 277 -4.38 -2.79 -7.59
C LEU A 277 -3.27 -1.94 -7.02
N ILE A 278 -2.52 -1.29 -7.89
CA ILE A 278 -1.58 -0.21 -7.54
C ILE A 278 -2.19 1.09 -8.06
N ASN A 279 -2.54 2.01 -7.16
CA ASN A 279 -3.14 3.27 -7.56
C ASN A 279 -2.10 4.12 -8.33
N PRO A 280 -2.41 4.57 -9.56
CA PRO A 280 -1.49 5.41 -10.33
C PRO A 280 -1.36 6.85 -9.79
N PHE A 281 -2.27 7.27 -8.91
CA PHE A 281 -2.23 8.59 -8.30
C PHE A 281 -1.44 8.56 -6.99
N LEU A 282 -0.45 9.46 -6.90
CA LEU A 282 0.32 9.67 -5.67
C LEU A 282 -0.40 10.68 -4.76
N GLU A 283 -0.31 10.46 -3.48
CA GLU A 283 -0.69 11.44 -2.47
C GLU A 283 0.48 12.45 -2.32
N GLU A 284 0.29 13.67 -2.84
CA GLU A 284 1.36 14.67 -2.95
C GLU A 284 2.01 15.01 -1.60
N ALA A 285 1.21 15.08 -0.52
CA ALA A 285 1.71 15.45 0.81
C ALA A 285 2.69 14.42 1.39
N LYS A 286 2.47 13.14 1.10
CA LYS A 286 3.27 12.04 1.66
C LYS A 286 4.19 11.39 0.64
N ARG A 287 4.00 11.65 -0.65
CA ARG A 287 4.64 10.96 -1.78
C ARG A 287 4.48 9.45 -1.71
N THR A 288 3.26 9.01 -1.39
CA THR A 288 2.91 7.60 -1.30
C THR A 288 1.80 7.25 -2.29
N ALA A 289 1.77 6.02 -2.77
CA ALA A 289 0.65 5.44 -3.51
C ALA A 289 -0.10 4.43 -2.64
N LYS A 290 -1.42 4.40 -2.81
CA LYS A 290 -2.27 3.39 -2.16
C LYS A 290 -2.28 2.12 -3.00
N VAL A 291 -1.96 1.02 -2.37
CA VAL A 291 -1.99 -0.32 -2.98
C VAL A 291 -3.09 -1.13 -2.32
N ARG A 292 -3.95 -1.72 -3.14
CA ARG A 292 -5.00 -2.62 -2.67
C ARG A 292 -4.49 -4.04 -2.62
N ILE A 293 -4.67 -4.65 -1.48
CA ILE A 293 -4.32 -6.03 -1.22
C ILE A 293 -5.61 -6.76 -0.86
N ASP A 294 -5.93 -7.80 -1.60
CA ASP A 294 -7.10 -8.65 -1.36
C ASP A 294 -6.68 -9.81 -0.46
N ILE A 295 -7.40 -10.01 0.66
CA ILE A 295 -7.04 -10.99 1.69
C ILE A 295 -8.22 -11.91 1.96
N PRO A 296 -8.07 -13.23 1.81
CA PRO A 296 -9.05 -14.21 2.28
C PRO A 296 -9.24 -14.12 3.80
N ASN A 297 -10.48 -14.02 4.25
CA ASN A 297 -10.82 -13.85 5.67
C ASN A 297 -12.02 -14.73 6.07
N PRO A 298 -11.92 -16.08 5.93
CA PRO A 298 -13.06 -16.99 6.14
C PRO A 298 -13.59 -16.97 7.57
N ASP A 299 -12.74 -16.70 8.55
CA ASP A 299 -13.08 -16.67 9.98
C ASP A 299 -13.52 -15.29 10.47
N PHE A 300 -13.58 -14.28 9.59
CA PHE A 300 -13.88 -12.87 9.92
C PHE A 300 -12.97 -12.27 11.00
N LYS A 301 -11.71 -12.77 11.09
CA LYS A 301 -10.71 -12.28 12.03
C LYS A 301 -10.29 -10.85 11.70
N LEU A 302 -10.01 -10.57 10.42
CA LEU A 302 -9.71 -9.22 9.95
C LEU A 302 -11.02 -8.43 9.85
N ARG A 303 -11.15 -7.41 10.68
CA ARG A 303 -12.34 -6.55 10.74
C ARG A 303 -12.05 -5.21 10.08
N PRO A 304 -12.99 -4.66 9.32
CA PRO A 304 -12.88 -3.30 8.81
C PRO A 304 -12.54 -2.30 9.93
N GLY A 305 -11.63 -1.36 9.64
CA GLY A 305 -11.10 -0.41 10.61
C GLY A 305 -9.84 -0.87 11.35
N MET A 306 -9.41 -2.13 11.22
CA MET A 306 -8.14 -2.59 11.78
C MET A 306 -6.96 -2.06 10.99
N TYR A 307 -5.89 -1.66 11.71
CA TYR A 307 -4.58 -1.40 11.13
C TYR A 307 -3.75 -2.67 11.12
N VAL A 308 -3.08 -2.91 10.00
CA VAL A 308 -2.24 -4.08 9.75
C VAL A 308 -0.90 -3.65 9.18
N ASN A 309 0.14 -4.48 9.38
CA ASN A 309 1.42 -4.29 8.70
C ASN A 309 1.45 -5.21 7.48
N ALA A 310 1.81 -4.64 6.35
CA ALA A 310 2.05 -5.35 5.10
C ALA A 310 3.56 -5.50 4.91
N GLU A 311 4.05 -6.74 4.77
CA GLU A 311 5.45 -7.05 4.58
C GLU A 311 5.65 -7.81 3.28
N LEU A 312 6.39 -7.18 2.36
CA LEU A 312 6.76 -7.78 1.09
C LEU A 312 8.24 -8.17 1.13
N ALA A 313 8.52 -9.46 1.17
CA ALA A 313 9.86 -9.98 1.06
C ALA A 313 10.17 -10.30 -0.40
N MET A 314 11.26 -9.71 -0.91
CA MET A 314 11.73 -9.94 -2.27
C MET A 314 13.10 -10.59 -2.23
N ASP A 315 13.29 -11.60 -3.07
CA ASP A 315 14.57 -12.21 -3.31
C ASP A 315 15.32 -11.42 -4.39
N MET A 316 16.44 -10.82 -4.03
CA MET A 316 17.29 -10.02 -4.93
C MET A 316 18.45 -10.85 -5.50
N GLY A 317 18.42 -12.19 -5.32
CA GLY A 317 19.46 -13.10 -5.72
C GLY A 317 20.52 -13.27 -4.63
N GLU A 318 21.70 -13.78 -5.01
CA GLU A 318 22.83 -13.99 -4.10
C GLU A 318 23.91 -12.94 -4.34
N GLY A 319 24.47 -12.40 -3.27
CA GLY A 319 25.57 -11.44 -3.32
C GLY A 319 26.56 -11.64 -2.18
N LEU A 320 27.77 -11.09 -2.33
CA LEU A 320 28.74 -11.03 -1.25
C LEU A 320 28.24 -10.05 -0.21
N THR A 321 28.29 -10.43 1.06
CA THR A 321 27.83 -9.60 2.17
C THR A 321 28.89 -9.44 3.24
N ILE A 322 28.90 -8.27 3.87
CA ILE A 322 29.69 -7.98 5.09
C ILE A 322 28.79 -7.27 6.11
N PRO A 323 28.99 -7.46 7.40
CA PRO A 323 28.27 -6.72 8.42
C PRO A 323 28.46 -5.21 8.28
N VAL A 324 27.41 -4.44 8.59
CA VAL A 324 27.48 -2.96 8.60
C VAL A 324 28.63 -2.45 9.44
N SER A 325 28.92 -3.12 10.56
CA SER A 325 30.01 -2.79 11.48
C SER A 325 31.41 -2.99 10.89
N ALA A 326 31.56 -3.78 9.81
CA ALA A 326 32.85 -3.98 9.13
C ALA A 326 33.20 -2.84 8.17
N VAL A 327 32.28 -1.92 7.92
CA VAL A 327 32.47 -0.78 7.01
C VAL A 327 32.83 0.47 7.80
N MET A 328 33.89 1.13 7.42
CA MET A 328 34.27 2.43 7.93
C MET A 328 34.08 3.50 6.85
N PRO A 329 33.08 4.39 6.98
CA PRO A 329 32.88 5.50 6.04
C PRO A 329 33.95 6.58 6.31
N THR A 330 34.72 6.96 5.27
CA THR A 330 35.73 8.01 5.34
C THR A 330 35.36 9.24 4.52
N GLY A 331 34.11 9.68 4.64
CA GLY A 331 33.55 10.80 3.88
C GLY A 331 33.13 10.41 2.45
N THR A 332 34.05 10.34 1.53
CA THR A 332 33.81 10.03 0.11
C THR A 332 33.97 8.56 -0.26
N ARG A 333 34.52 7.75 0.62
CA ARG A 333 34.86 6.33 0.35
C ARG A 333 34.50 5.46 1.54
N ASN A 334 34.19 4.19 1.25
CA ASN A 334 34.02 3.16 2.27
C ASN A 334 35.25 2.29 2.30
N VAL A 335 35.77 2.03 3.50
CA VAL A 335 36.97 1.23 3.72
C VAL A 335 36.61 0.04 4.61
N ALA A 336 37.14 -1.13 4.27
CA ALA A 336 37.14 -2.32 5.12
C ALA A 336 38.59 -2.76 5.37
N PHE A 337 38.87 -3.27 6.56
CA PHE A 337 40.17 -3.80 6.91
C PHE A 337 40.17 -5.32 6.73
N VAL A 338 40.96 -5.81 5.76
CA VAL A 338 41.08 -7.24 5.47
C VAL A 338 42.22 -7.83 6.34
N ASN A 339 41.93 -8.94 7.00
CA ASN A 339 42.88 -9.69 7.78
C ASN A 339 43.75 -10.59 6.88
N LYS A 340 45.05 -10.34 6.83
CA LYS A 340 46.05 -11.15 6.08
C LYS A 340 46.74 -12.19 6.96
N GLY A 341 46.38 -12.27 8.24
CA GLY A 341 47.07 -13.13 9.21
C GLY A 341 48.24 -12.43 9.89
N GLU A 342 48.77 -13.04 10.95
CA GLU A 342 49.93 -12.54 11.71
C GLU A 342 49.84 -11.09 12.18
N GLY A 343 48.64 -10.60 12.43
CA GLY A 343 48.39 -9.21 12.83
C GLY A 343 48.43 -8.20 11.70
N LYS A 344 48.59 -8.63 10.45
CA LYS A 344 48.60 -7.76 9.27
C LYS A 344 47.18 -7.42 8.83
N LEU A 345 46.90 -6.12 8.68
CA LEU A 345 45.64 -5.59 8.21
C LEU A 345 45.88 -4.78 6.93
N GLU A 346 45.05 -5.03 5.92
CA GLU A 346 45.09 -4.31 4.65
C GLU A 346 43.82 -3.42 4.55
N PRO A 347 43.94 -2.07 4.57
CA PRO A 347 42.82 -1.19 4.30
C PRO A 347 42.47 -1.28 2.83
N ARG A 348 41.25 -1.66 2.54
CA ARG A 348 40.77 -1.81 1.16
C ARG A 348 39.52 -0.96 0.93
N ILE A 349 39.49 -0.22 -0.19
CA ILE A 349 38.35 0.56 -0.61
C ILE A 349 37.31 -0.43 -1.14
N VAL A 350 36.10 -0.36 -0.59
CA VAL A 350 34.99 -1.22 -0.95
C VAL A 350 33.88 -0.41 -1.63
N GLN A 351 33.32 -0.97 -2.69
CA GLN A 351 32.11 -0.47 -3.31
C GLN A 351 30.94 -1.27 -2.76
N LEU A 352 30.04 -0.56 -2.07
CA LEU A 352 28.90 -1.16 -1.44
C LEU A 352 27.65 -0.97 -2.31
N GLY A 353 26.84 -2.01 -2.36
CA GLY A 353 25.48 -1.97 -2.88
C GLY A 353 24.46 -1.58 -1.80
N SER A 354 23.29 -2.16 -1.88
CA SER A 354 22.22 -1.92 -0.93
C SER A 354 22.48 -2.55 0.43
N LYS A 355 21.86 -1.98 1.46
CA LYS A 355 21.85 -2.57 2.79
C LYS A 355 20.72 -3.59 2.90
N TYR A 356 21.05 -4.80 3.35
CA TYR A 356 20.10 -5.88 3.61
C TYR A 356 20.20 -6.30 5.08
N GLY A 357 19.19 -5.92 5.87
CA GLY A 357 19.21 -6.16 7.32
C GLY A 357 20.42 -5.51 8.01
N GLU A 358 21.28 -6.33 8.62
CA GLU A 358 22.51 -5.92 9.31
C GLU A 358 23.77 -6.03 8.45
N SER A 359 23.62 -6.29 7.14
CA SER A 359 24.75 -6.46 6.21
C SER A 359 24.63 -5.51 5.01
N TYR A 360 25.79 -5.13 4.45
CA TYR A 360 25.88 -4.49 3.14
C TYR A 360 26.26 -5.51 2.07
N GLU A 361 25.68 -5.37 0.91
CA GLU A 361 26.15 -6.02 -0.30
C GLU A 361 27.50 -5.41 -0.72
N VAL A 362 28.44 -6.26 -1.10
CA VAL A 362 29.74 -5.84 -1.64
C VAL A 362 29.74 -6.05 -3.15
N GLN A 363 29.83 -4.95 -3.90
CA GLN A 363 29.91 -4.99 -5.36
C GLN A 363 31.36 -5.19 -5.85
N ASN A 364 32.31 -4.53 -5.18
CA ASN A 364 33.74 -4.64 -5.50
C ASN A 364 34.59 -4.40 -4.27
N GLY A 365 35.81 -4.98 -4.28
CA GLY A 365 36.86 -4.70 -3.30
C GLY A 365 37.11 -5.82 -2.29
N LEU A 366 36.27 -6.85 -2.23
CA LEU A 366 36.47 -8.02 -1.36
C LEU A 366 36.12 -9.31 -2.12
N ASP A 367 36.81 -10.39 -1.74
CA ASP A 367 36.55 -11.72 -2.28
C ASP A 367 35.83 -12.62 -1.27
N ASP A 368 35.15 -13.65 -1.80
CA ASP A 368 34.43 -14.62 -0.97
C ASP A 368 35.43 -15.37 -0.06
N GLY A 369 35.07 -15.47 1.21
CA GLY A 369 35.88 -16.17 2.20
C GLY A 369 36.92 -15.31 2.91
N GLU A 370 37.20 -14.07 2.46
CA GLU A 370 38.11 -13.15 3.17
C GLU A 370 37.56 -12.81 4.56
N GLN A 371 38.47 -12.54 5.48
CA GLN A 371 38.14 -12.08 6.82
C GLN A 371 38.32 -10.56 6.91
N VAL A 372 37.24 -9.87 7.33
CA VAL A 372 37.26 -8.42 7.55
C VAL A 372 37.08 -8.10 9.03
N VAL A 373 37.65 -7.02 9.48
CA VAL A 373 37.45 -6.52 10.84
C VAL A 373 35.98 -6.05 10.97
N ALA A 374 35.28 -6.60 11.95
CA ALA A 374 33.87 -6.31 12.21
C ALA A 374 33.62 -5.37 13.40
N SER A 375 34.67 -5.06 14.18
CA SER A 375 34.58 -4.13 15.32
C SER A 375 35.89 -3.36 15.48
N ALA A 376 35.81 -2.26 16.22
CA ALA A 376 36.96 -1.41 16.53
C ALA A 376 37.67 -0.76 15.31
N ASN A 377 36.99 -0.67 14.17
CA ASN A 377 37.53 -0.10 12.92
C ASN A 377 38.15 1.29 13.12
N PHE A 378 37.47 2.13 13.91
CA PHE A 378 37.97 3.48 14.21
C PHE A 378 39.29 3.47 15.01
N LEU A 379 39.45 2.53 15.96
CA LEU A 379 40.68 2.40 16.75
C LEU A 379 41.79 1.85 15.88
N ILE A 380 41.51 0.96 14.95
CA ILE A 380 42.49 0.42 13.99
C ILE A 380 42.94 1.53 13.02
N ASP A 381 42.06 2.38 12.54
CA ASP A 381 42.41 3.52 11.70
C ASP A 381 43.31 4.52 12.45
N ALA A 382 42.99 4.80 13.71
CA ALA A 382 43.79 5.68 14.55
C ALA A 382 45.19 5.10 14.79
N GLU A 383 45.29 3.80 15.09
CA GLU A 383 46.59 3.11 15.26
C GLU A 383 47.42 3.14 13.98
N SER A 384 46.80 2.89 12.81
CA SER A 384 47.46 3.00 11.51
C SER A 384 48.03 4.39 11.25
N LYS A 385 47.29 5.44 11.55
CA LYS A 385 47.73 6.82 11.38
C LYS A 385 48.90 7.18 12.33
N VAL A 386 48.85 6.69 13.57
CA VAL A 386 49.96 6.86 14.52
C VAL A 386 51.23 6.16 14.03
N GLN A 387 51.12 4.93 13.55
CA GLN A 387 52.27 4.21 13.01
C GLN A 387 52.86 4.90 11.77
N GLN A 388 52.00 5.40 10.86
CA GLN A 388 52.50 6.17 9.72
C GLN A 388 53.27 7.43 10.14
N ALA A 389 52.71 8.18 11.10
CA ALA A 389 53.38 9.36 11.63
C ALA A 389 54.72 9.04 12.29
N LEU A 390 54.81 7.94 13.06
CA LEU A 390 56.06 7.51 13.68
C LEU A 390 57.10 7.10 12.65
N ASN A 391 56.74 6.39 11.58
CA ASN A 391 57.64 6.01 10.49
C ASN A 391 58.14 7.22 9.68
N GLU A 392 57.43 8.33 9.65
CA GLU A 392 57.86 9.59 9.04
C GLU A 392 58.89 10.34 9.91
N PHE A 393 58.93 10.05 11.23
CA PHE A 393 59.89 10.63 12.17
C PHE A 393 61.16 9.79 12.34
N GLU A 394 61.24 8.53 11.86
CA GLU A 394 62.50 7.77 11.85
C GLU A 394 63.44 8.36 10.81
N PRO A 395 64.63 8.86 11.20
CA PRO A 395 65.59 9.43 10.26
C PRO A 395 66.13 8.31 9.35
N SER A 396 66.02 8.56 8.03
CA SER A 396 66.61 7.69 7.02
C SER A 396 68.12 7.44 7.40
N PRO A 397 68.59 6.18 7.40
CA PRO A 397 69.98 5.92 7.67
C PRO A 397 70.87 6.65 6.65
N SER A 398 71.75 7.52 7.14
CA SER A 398 72.69 8.29 6.32
C SER A 398 73.58 7.36 5.50
N PRO A 399 73.63 7.50 4.17
CA PRO A 399 74.54 6.70 3.34
C PRO A 399 75.98 7.28 3.38
N ASN A 400 76.67 7.25 4.52
CA ASN A 400 78.08 7.58 4.53
C ASN A 400 78.74 7.12 5.82
N GLU A 401 79.14 5.84 5.87
CA GLU A 401 80.31 5.42 6.61
C GLU A 401 81.06 4.42 5.73
N SER A 402 82.02 4.96 4.96
CA SER A 402 83.04 4.15 4.30
C SER A 402 83.96 3.56 5.36
N PRO A 403 84.30 2.27 5.31
CA PRO A 403 85.24 1.70 6.25
C PRO A 403 86.64 2.21 6.00
N VAL A 404 87.17 2.93 6.98
CA VAL A 404 88.62 3.21 7.05
C VAL A 404 89.35 1.84 7.36
N LYS A 405 90.15 1.39 6.40
CA LYS A 405 91.08 0.28 6.60
C LYS A 405 92.29 0.74 7.34
N PRO A 406 92.87 -0.10 8.20
CA PRO A 406 94.11 0.18 8.92
C PRO A 406 95.35 0.14 8.05
#